data_fdf86e34be059b414f5636dbfaa829fd
#
_entry.id   fdf86e34be059b414f5636dbfaa829fd
#
_cell.length_a   1.000
_cell.length_b   1.000
_cell.length_c   1.000
_cell.angle_alpha   90.00
_cell.angle_beta   90.00
_cell.angle_gamma   90.00
#
_symmetry.space_group_name_H-M   'P 1'
#
loop_
_entity.id
_entity.type
_entity.pdbx_description
1 polymer ?
#
loop_
_entity_poly.entity_id
_entity_poly.type
_entity_poly.pdbx_seq_one_letter_code
_entity_poly.pdbx_strand_id
1 'polypeptide(L)'
;MTAPASKLLQPITVGPLELKNRIMFPPLTTGYEERDGSIGERSLAFYERLARGGVSYIVIGDVAPVMTASPTPKLATDAQIPTFKALADAVHKHGAKVALQLFHPEYDVPGVGRMVMGSMAAAKAAQEAKAAGDEETFAAKMAESNEIRKRAYAKLHHDMQHFVNEASVEQLTQIEEAIAASAARAQQAGIDAIEVHGDRLVGSLCSAILNKRTDEYGGSFENRVRYALEVVAAIKEAAPELMVEYKLPVIMENPDGTPRGKGGLLPDEACEFAKLLEGAGIDMIQVAQANHTGNMGDTIPPMLPV
;
A
#
# COMPACT_ATOMS: atom_id res chain seq x y z
N MET A 1 4.01 -38.95 -27.68
CA MET A 1 3.25 -37.70 -27.73
C MET A 1 3.64 -36.91 -26.50
N THR A 2 4.33 -35.79 -26.65
CA THR A 2 4.62 -34.88 -25.56
C THR A 2 3.30 -34.23 -25.13
N ALA A 3 2.99 -34.29 -23.83
CA ALA A 3 1.82 -33.58 -23.30
C ALA A 3 1.85 -32.12 -23.72
N PRO A 4 0.72 -31.49 -24.10
CA PRO A 4 0.71 -30.10 -24.46
C PRO A 4 1.25 -29.25 -23.30
N ALA A 5 2.12 -28.29 -23.62
CA ALA A 5 2.69 -27.39 -22.61
C ALA A 5 1.57 -26.72 -21.81
N SER A 6 1.70 -26.72 -20.49
CA SER A 6 0.70 -26.11 -19.60
C SER A 6 0.43 -24.66 -20.03
N LYS A 7 -0.83 -24.27 -20.12
CA LYS A 7 -1.21 -22.85 -20.39
C LYS A 7 -0.58 -21.88 -19.40
N LEU A 8 -0.32 -22.32 -18.17
CA LEU A 8 0.33 -21.53 -17.14
C LEU A 8 1.73 -21.04 -17.53
N LEU A 9 2.45 -21.85 -18.33
CA LEU A 9 3.81 -21.54 -18.77
C LEU A 9 3.86 -20.82 -20.14
N GLN A 10 2.71 -20.56 -20.74
CA GLN A 10 2.66 -19.81 -22.00
C GLN A 10 2.69 -18.31 -21.74
N PRO A 11 3.33 -17.52 -22.62
CA PRO A 11 3.36 -16.08 -22.51
C PRO A 11 1.95 -15.49 -22.61
N ILE A 12 1.80 -14.28 -22.08
CA ILE A 12 0.58 -13.49 -22.15
C ILE A 12 0.94 -12.00 -22.23
N THR A 13 0.16 -11.25 -23.01
CA THR A 13 0.23 -9.79 -23.03
C THR A 13 -0.86 -9.23 -22.12
N VAL A 14 -0.49 -8.30 -21.23
CA VAL A 14 -1.40 -7.58 -20.33
C VAL A 14 -1.10 -6.09 -20.47
N GLY A 15 -2.07 -5.32 -20.97
CA GLY A 15 -1.82 -3.91 -21.31
C GLY A 15 -0.57 -3.78 -22.22
N PRO A 16 0.40 -2.94 -21.85
CA PRO A 16 1.65 -2.77 -22.60
C PRO A 16 2.70 -3.86 -22.32
N LEU A 17 2.48 -4.77 -21.37
CA LEU A 17 3.50 -5.70 -20.89
C LEU A 17 3.37 -7.09 -21.53
N GLU A 18 4.49 -7.61 -22.03
CA GLU A 18 4.64 -9.02 -22.37
C GLU A 18 5.21 -9.78 -21.18
N LEU A 19 4.44 -10.76 -20.69
CA LEU A 19 4.82 -11.65 -19.59
C LEU A 19 5.22 -13.01 -20.15
N LYS A 20 6.39 -13.54 -19.73
CA LYS A 20 6.94 -14.82 -20.22
C LYS A 20 6.11 -16.04 -19.86
N ASN A 21 5.22 -15.92 -18.87
CA ASN A 21 4.26 -16.93 -18.44
C ASN A 21 3.15 -16.26 -17.60
N ARG A 22 2.21 -17.04 -17.07
CA ARG A 22 1.05 -16.58 -16.30
C ARG A 22 1.22 -16.73 -14.78
N ILE A 23 2.47 -16.77 -14.31
CA ILE A 23 2.78 -16.90 -12.87
C ILE A 23 3.10 -15.52 -12.32
N MET A 24 2.27 -15.07 -11.41
CA MET A 24 2.42 -13.82 -10.66
C MET A 24 2.80 -14.13 -9.21
N PHE A 25 3.71 -13.33 -8.64
CA PHE A 25 3.92 -13.27 -7.20
C PHE A 25 3.14 -12.07 -6.67
N PRO A 26 2.10 -12.30 -5.83
CA PRO A 26 1.23 -11.25 -5.34
C PRO A 26 1.95 -10.38 -4.29
N PRO A 27 1.41 -9.19 -3.99
CA PRO A 27 2.00 -8.29 -3.01
C PRO A 27 2.07 -8.92 -1.61
N LEU A 28 3.23 -8.79 -0.99
CA LEU A 28 3.52 -9.30 0.34
C LEU A 28 4.42 -8.31 1.09
N THR A 29 4.09 -8.00 2.34
CA THR A 29 4.98 -7.26 3.24
C THR A 29 6.05 -8.21 3.78
N THR A 30 7.30 -8.01 3.37
CA THR A 30 8.42 -8.89 3.76
C THR A 30 9.07 -8.47 5.09
N GLY A 31 9.03 -7.19 5.41
CA GLY A 31 9.75 -6.62 6.54
C GLY A 31 11.28 -6.68 6.37
N TYR A 32 11.76 -6.78 5.12
CA TYR A 32 13.19 -6.84 4.79
C TYR A 32 13.78 -5.48 4.39
N GLU A 33 12.92 -4.49 4.27
CA GLU A 33 13.26 -3.15 3.82
C GLU A 33 14.09 -2.40 4.88
N GLU A 34 14.90 -1.45 4.44
CA GLU A 34 15.65 -0.59 5.31
C GLU A 34 14.72 0.37 6.08
N ARG A 35 15.20 0.96 7.17
CA ARG A 35 14.38 1.83 8.03
C ARG A 35 13.80 3.05 7.30
N ASP A 36 14.53 3.56 6.31
CA ASP A 36 14.09 4.66 5.45
C ASP A 36 13.15 4.20 4.33
N GLY A 37 12.84 2.89 4.26
CA GLY A 37 12.01 2.27 3.26
C GLY A 37 12.72 1.92 1.96
N SER A 38 14.02 2.10 1.87
CA SER A 38 14.83 1.69 0.71
C SER A 38 14.85 0.17 0.55
N ILE A 39 15.04 -0.28 -0.67
CA ILE A 39 15.26 -1.69 -0.99
C ILE A 39 16.70 -2.04 -0.65
N GLY A 40 16.88 -2.77 0.45
CA GLY A 40 18.18 -3.26 0.90
C GLY A 40 18.54 -4.62 0.29
N GLU A 41 19.71 -5.14 0.68
CA GLU A 41 20.25 -6.40 0.13
C GLU A 41 19.30 -7.60 0.35
N ARG A 42 18.61 -7.67 1.49
CA ARG A 42 17.68 -8.77 1.79
C ARG A 42 16.46 -8.77 0.88
N SER A 43 15.84 -7.59 0.69
CA SER A 43 14.71 -7.42 -0.23
C SER A 43 15.13 -7.72 -1.65
N LEU A 44 16.27 -7.17 -2.09
CA LEU A 44 16.81 -7.40 -3.43
C LEU A 44 17.03 -8.89 -3.69
N ALA A 45 17.72 -9.59 -2.79
CA ALA A 45 17.98 -11.02 -2.92
C ALA A 45 16.70 -11.86 -2.93
N PHE A 46 15.70 -11.47 -2.16
CA PHE A 46 14.41 -12.15 -2.12
C PHE A 46 13.68 -12.06 -3.47
N TYR A 47 13.52 -10.87 -4.02
CA TYR A 47 12.80 -10.65 -5.28
C TYR A 47 13.57 -11.16 -6.49
N GLU A 48 14.91 -11.00 -6.54
CA GLU A 48 15.74 -11.60 -7.59
C GLU A 48 15.62 -13.12 -7.60
N ARG A 49 15.55 -13.77 -6.41
CA ARG A 49 15.36 -15.21 -6.30
C ARG A 49 14.02 -15.69 -6.91
N LEU A 50 12.93 -14.92 -6.71
CA LEU A 50 11.63 -15.21 -7.32
C LEU A 50 11.69 -15.10 -8.84
N ALA A 51 12.27 -14.01 -9.37
CA ALA A 51 12.45 -13.79 -10.80
C ALA A 51 13.29 -14.90 -11.45
N ARG A 52 14.39 -15.30 -10.81
CA ARG A 52 15.26 -16.43 -11.23
C ARG A 52 14.52 -17.75 -11.17
N GLY A 53 13.60 -17.94 -10.23
CA GLY A 53 12.75 -19.12 -10.07
C GLY A 53 11.68 -19.25 -11.15
N GLY A 54 11.54 -18.28 -12.07
CA GLY A 54 10.65 -18.35 -13.21
C GLY A 54 9.36 -17.55 -13.08
N VAL A 55 9.12 -16.86 -11.96
CA VAL A 55 7.99 -15.92 -11.84
C VAL A 55 8.08 -14.88 -12.95
N SER A 56 6.95 -14.58 -13.59
CA SER A 56 6.86 -13.63 -14.70
C SER A 56 6.59 -12.22 -14.27
N TYR A 57 5.78 -12.05 -13.22
CA TYR A 57 5.32 -10.76 -12.74
C TYR A 57 5.35 -10.74 -11.21
N ILE A 58 6.02 -9.75 -10.64
CA ILE A 58 6.24 -9.63 -9.19
C ILE A 58 5.69 -8.31 -8.71
N VAL A 59 4.76 -8.35 -7.76
CA VAL A 59 4.24 -7.15 -7.11
C VAL A 59 4.89 -6.96 -5.74
N ILE A 60 5.53 -5.82 -5.55
CA ILE A 60 6.13 -5.42 -4.27
C ILE A 60 5.02 -4.85 -3.40
N GLY A 61 4.75 -5.47 -2.25
CA GLY A 61 3.63 -5.11 -1.39
C GLY A 61 3.88 -3.88 -0.52
N ASP A 62 2.80 -3.17 -0.24
CA ASP A 62 2.70 -2.09 0.74
C ASP A 62 3.76 -0.97 0.59
N VAL A 63 3.98 -0.50 -0.65
CA VAL A 63 4.90 0.63 -0.90
C VAL A 63 4.21 1.94 -0.50
N ALA A 64 4.74 2.60 0.54
CA ALA A 64 4.17 3.86 1.01
C ALA A 64 4.68 5.05 0.18
N PRO A 65 3.77 5.93 -0.29
CA PRO A 65 4.13 7.16 -1.02
C PRO A 65 4.61 8.28 -0.09
N VAL A 66 4.56 8.05 1.22
CA VAL A 66 4.95 8.99 2.28
C VAL A 66 5.85 8.31 3.31
N MET A 67 6.64 9.13 4.02
CA MET A 67 7.49 8.60 5.09
C MET A 67 6.65 8.18 6.30
N THR A 68 6.57 6.89 6.55
CA THR A 68 5.84 6.28 7.67
C THR A 68 6.80 5.62 8.65
N ALA A 69 6.33 5.34 9.86
CA ALA A 69 7.07 4.55 10.84
C ALA A 69 6.99 3.03 10.58
N SER A 70 6.10 2.59 9.68
CA SER A 70 5.91 1.18 9.35
C SER A 70 7.15 0.61 8.64
N PRO A 71 7.51 -0.66 8.90
CA PRO A 71 8.62 -1.35 8.23
C PRO A 71 8.17 -1.84 6.84
N THR A 72 7.78 -0.91 6.00
CA THR A 72 7.33 -1.17 4.62
C THR A 72 8.23 -0.42 3.65
N PRO A 73 8.37 -0.86 2.40
CA PRO A 73 9.08 -0.10 1.40
C PRO A 73 8.43 1.28 1.22
N LYS A 74 9.23 2.28 0.91
CA LYS A 74 8.76 3.66 0.71
C LYS A 74 9.41 4.24 -0.53
N LEU A 75 8.60 4.89 -1.35
CA LEU A 75 9.06 5.65 -2.50
C LEU A 75 8.55 7.10 -2.39
N ALA A 76 8.84 7.69 -1.23
CA ALA A 76 8.34 8.98 -0.80
C ALA A 76 9.20 10.16 -1.28
N THR A 77 10.48 9.92 -1.53
CA THR A 77 11.44 10.93 -1.99
C THR A 77 12.35 10.35 -3.08
N ASP A 78 13.03 11.21 -3.80
CA ASP A 78 13.94 10.80 -4.87
C ASP A 78 15.16 10.00 -4.36
N ALA A 79 15.46 10.10 -3.06
CA ALA A 79 16.55 9.35 -2.43
C ALA A 79 16.37 7.82 -2.51
N GLN A 80 15.13 7.34 -2.60
CA GLN A 80 14.85 5.91 -2.73
C GLN A 80 14.95 5.39 -4.18
N ILE A 81 14.84 6.26 -5.20
CA ILE A 81 14.84 5.87 -6.63
C ILE A 81 15.98 4.90 -7.00
N PRO A 82 17.26 5.14 -6.59
CA PRO A 82 18.35 4.26 -6.97
C PRO A 82 18.18 2.82 -6.47
N THR A 83 17.57 2.62 -5.30
CA THR A 83 17.39 1.28 -4.71
C THR A 83 16.25 0.52 -5.39
N PHE A 84 15.17 1.21 -5.78
CA PHE A 84 14.09 0.63 -6.60
C PHE A 84 14.57 0.35 -8.03
N LYS A 85 15.46 1.18 -8.58
CA LYS A 85 16.10 0.89 -9.87
C LYS A 85 16.94 -0.39 -9.79
N ALA A 86 17.72 -0.57 -8.76
CA ALA A 86 18.49 -1.80 -8.57
C ALA A 86 17.58 -3.04 -8.49
N LEU A 87 16.40 -2.90 -7.85
CA LEU A 87 15.38 -3.95 -7.81
C LEU A 87 14.84 -4.25 -9.21
N ALA A 88 14.45 -3.22 -9.98
CA ALA A 88 13.95 -3.39 -11.33
C ALA A 88 15.00 -4.09 -12.22
N ASP A 89 16.24 -3.63 -12.20
CA ASP A 89 17.33 -4.21 -12.96
C ASP A 89 17.57 -5.69 -12.60
N ALA A 90 17.51 -6.04 -11.31
CA ALA A 90 17.69 -7.42 -10.84
C ALA A 90 16.56 -8.35 -11.29
N VAL A 91 15.31 -7.87 -11.28
CA VAL A 91 14.13 -8.63 -11.73
C VAL A 91 14.16 -8.79 -13.26
N HIS A 92 14.43 -7.71 -13.98
CA HIS A 92 14.48 -7.67 -15.46
C HIS A 92 15.57 -8.60 -16.02
N LYS A 93 16.70 -8.75 -15.35
CA LYS A 93 17.79 -9.67 -15.71
C LYS A 93 17.31 -11.11 -15.94
N HIS A 94 16.21 -11.50 -15.31
CA HIS A 94 15.61 -12.82 -15.42
C HIS A 94 14.34 -12.84 -16.31
N GLY A 95 14.08 -11.76 -17.05
CA GLY A 95 12.93 -11.63 -17.93
C GLY A 95 11.58 -11.59 -17.20
N ALA A 96 11.58 -11.20 -15.94
CA ALA A 96 10.36 -10.91 -15.17
C ALA A 96 10.05 -9.41 -15.17
N LYS A 97 8.81 -9.07 -14.88
CA LYS A 97 8.31 -7.69 -14.74
C LYS A 97 8.03 -7.40 -13.26
N VAL A 98 8.13 -6.13 -12.86
CA VAL A 98 7.95 -5.71 -11.49
C VAL A 98 6.95 -4.55 -11.37
N ALA A 99 6.01 -4.69 -10.44
CA ALA A 99 5.06 -3.67 -10.05
C ALA A 99 5.28 -3.22 -8.61
N LEU A 100 4.84 -2.01 -8.30
CA LEU A 100 4.75 -1.52 -6.93
C LEU A 100 3.29 -1.38 -6.53
N GLN A 101 2.87 -2.03 -5.44
CA GLN A 101 1.57 -1.78 -4.83
C GLN A 101 1.64 -0.52 -3.97
N LEU A 102 1.06 0.57 -4.47
CA LEU A 102 1.00 1.83 -3.72
C LEU A 102 -0.20 1.83 -2.77
N PHE A 103 0.06 2.20 -1.51
CA PHE A 103 -0.97 2.28 -0.49
C PHE A 103 -0.76 3.48 0.42
N HIS A 104 -1.82 3.97 1.04
CA HIS A 104 -1.72 4.89 2.16
C HIS A 104 -2.26 4.22 3.43
N PRO A 105 -1.49 4.20 4.54
CA PRO A 105 -2.01 3.73 5.80
C PRO A 105 -3.11 4.67 6.30
N GLU A 106 -4.17 4.11 6.86
CA GLU A 106 -5.39 4.84 7.22
C GLU A 106 -5.21 5.65 8.51
N TYR A 107 -4.28 6.62 8.49
CA TYR A 107 -4.08 7.57 9.58
C TYR A 107 -3.41 8.87 9.09
N ASP A 108 -3.50 9.93 9.89
CA ASP A 108 -2.81 11.20 9.63
C ASP A 108 -1.29 11.04 9.81
N VAL A 109 -0.62 10.56 8.74
CA VAL A 109 0.83 10.32 8.75
C VAL A 109 1.64 11.56 9.11
N PRO A 110 1.39 12.76 8.53
CA PRO A 110 2.10 13.97 8.93
C PRO A 110 1.86 14.37 10.39
N GLY A 111 0.63 14.26 10.87
CA GLY A 111 0.27 14.62 12.25
C GLY A 111 0.93 13.71 13.29
N VAL A 112 0.83 12.40 13.10
CA VAL A 112 1.51 11.41 13.96
C VAL A 112 3.02 11.58 13.85
N GLY A 113 3.56 11.81 12.65
CA GLY A 113 4.98 12.05 12.42
C GLY A 113 5.52 13.24 13.21
N ARG A 114 4.82 14.37 13.20
CA ARG A 114 5.19 15.57 14.01
C ARG A 114 5.24 15.25 15.51
N MET A 115 4.28 14.47 16.02
CA MET A 115 4.29 14.06 17.43
C MET A 115 5.49 13.16 17.74
N VAL A 116 5.80 12.18 16.89
CA VAL A 116 6.97 11.30 17.06
C VAL A 116 8.26 12.11 17.06
N MET A 117 8.42 13.04 16.13
CA MET A 117 9.59 13.94 16.09
C MET A 117 9.68 14.80 17.35
N GLY A 118 8.58 15.35 17.85
CA GLY A 118 8.52 16.11 19.09
C GLY A 118 8.96 15.25 20.31
N SER A 119 8.47 14.02 20.38
CA SER A 119 8.92 13.06 21.43
C SER A 119 10.42 12.79 21.36
N MET A 120 10.97 12.57 20.15
CA MET A 120 12.41 12.35 19.96
C MET A 120 13.24 13.57 20.36
N ALA A 121 12.79 14.78 20.01
CA ALA A 121 13.46 16.03 20.42
C ALA A 121 13.48 16.20 21.94
N ALA A 122 12.36 15.92 22.62
CA ALA A 122 12.30 15.97 24.08
C ALA A 122 13.22 14.90 24.72
N ALA A 123 13.25 13.68 24.17
CA ALA A 123 14.14 12.63 24.63
C ALA A 123 15.63 12.99 24.45
N LYS A 124 15.97 13.64 23.33
CA LYS A 124 17.34 14.13 23.09
C LYS A 124 17.73 15.19 24.11
N ALA A 125 16.86 16.17 24.36
CA ALA A 125 17.07 17.22 25.37
C ALA A 125 17.23 16.62 26.78
N ALA A 126 16.48 15.55 27.10
CA ALA A 126 16.67 14.83 28.34
C ALA A 126 18.09 14.21 28.46
N GLN A 127 18.60 13.56 27.41
CA GLN A 127 19.95 13.01 27.45
C GLN A 127 21.05 14.06 27.59
N GLU A 128 20.87 15.23 26.97
CA GLU A 128 21.76 16.38 27.11
C GLU A 128 21.78 16.89 28.57
N ALA A 129 20.60 17.03 29.19
CA ALA A 129 20.47 17.44 30.60
C ALA A 129 21.15 16.41 31.55
N LYS A 130 20.92 15.12 31.28
CA LYS A 130 21.59 14.04 32.05
C LYS A 130 23.11 14.09 31.95
N ALA A 131 23.64 14.36 30.77
CA ALA A 131 25.05 14.51 30.54
C ALA A 131 25.66 15.74 31.28
N ALA A 132 24.83 16.79 31.49
CA ALA A 132 25.18 17.99 32.25
C ALA A 132 25.00 17.82 33.77
N GLY A 133 24.48 16.68 34.24
CA GLY A 133 24.21 16.44 35.68
C GLY A 133 22.93 17.08 36.19
N ASP A 134 22.04 17.55 35.30
CA ASP A 134 20.75 18.18 35.62
C ASP A 134 19.65 17.10 35.64
N GLU A 135 19.51 16.43 36.78
CA GLU A 135 18.54 15.34 36.97
C GLU A 135 17.09 15.85 36.94
N GLU A 136 16.84 17.08 37.35
CA GLU A 136 15.49 17.67 37.33
C GLU A 136 15.00 17.87 35.88
N THR A 137 15.82 18.52 35.05
CA THR A 137 15.51 18.73 33.63
C THR A 137 15.46 17.39 32.88
N PHE A 138 16.32 16.43 33.21
CA PHE A 138 16.24 15.07 32.64
C PHE A 138 14.88 14.43 32.91
N ALA A 139 14.45 14.40 34.17
CA ALA A 139 13.18 13.80 34.55
C ALA A 139 11.98 14.50 33.86
N ALA A 140 11.98 15.85 33.84
CA ALA A 140 10.93 16.63 33.18
C ALA A 140 10.85 16.36 31.67
N LYS A 141 12.00 16.35 30.97
CA LYS A 141 12.05 16.10 29.52
C LYS A 141 11.73 14.67 29.14
N MET A 142 12.09 13.69 29.96
CA MET A 142 11.67 12.30 29.76
C MET A 142 10.16 12.12 29.96
N ALA A 143 9.56 12.80 30.95
CA ALA A 143 8.13 12.79 31.15
C ALA A 143 7.38 13.43 29.96
N GLU A 144 7.87 14.56 29.45
CA GLU A 144 7.37 15.24 28.25
C GLU A 144 7.41 14.29 27.02
N SER A 145 8.56 13.66 26.77
CA SER A 145 8.72 12.72 25.67
C SER A 145 7.73 11.56 25.76
N ASN A 146 7.58 10.98 26.96
CA ASN A 146 6.66 9.85 27.17
C ASN A 146 5.19 10.26 26.96
N GLU A 147 4.80 11.45 27.40
CA GLU A 147 3.43 11.93 27.21
C GLU A 147 3.12 12.22 25.73
N ILE A 148 4.05 12.83 25.01
CA ILE A 148 3.90 13.06 23.55
C ILE A 148 3.77 11.70 22.85
N ARG A 149 4.59 10.72 23.18
CA ARG A 149 4.55 9.37 22.59
C ARG A 149 3.22 8.67 22.86
N LYS A 150 2.71 8.76 24.09
CA LYS A 150 1.41 8.21 24.47
C LYS A 150 0.28 8.84 23.64
N ARG A 151 0.31 10.16 23.45
CA ARG A 151 -0.66 10.88 22.62
C ARG A 151 -0.55 10.50 21.14
N ALA A 152 0.67 10.37 20.60
CA ALA A 152 0.89 9.91 19.23
C ALA A 152 0.31 8.51 19.00
N TYR A 153 0.53 7.61 19.95
CA TYR A 153 -0.02 6.26 19.92
C TYR A 153 -1.55 6.25 19.97
N ALA A 154 -2.14 7.05 20.87
CA ALA A 154 -3.59 7.17 20.98
C ALA A 154 -4.21 7.74 19.68
N LYS A 155 -3.57 8.78 19.08
CA LYS A 155 -4.01 9.32 17.79
C LYS A 155 -3.92 8.26 16.69
N LEU A 156 -2.82 7.54 16.58
CA LEU A 156 -2.65 6.48 15.59
C LEU A 156 -3.77 5.42 15.70
N HIS A 157 -4.06 4.96 16.91
CA HIS A 157 -5.13 3.98 17.14
C HIS A 157 -6.52 4.50 16.82
N HIS A 158 -6.79 5.76 17.12
CA HIS A 158 -8.04 6.42 16.76
C HIS A 158 -8.17 6.51 15.22
N ASP A 159 -7.14 7.05 14.58
CA ASP A 159 -7.14 7.26 13.13
C ASP A 159 -7.34 5.95 12.38
N MET A 160 -6.66 4.87 12.75
CA MET A 160 -6.81 3.55 12.12
C MET A 160 -8.25 3.03 12.08
N GLN A 161 -9.14 3.56 12.91
CA GLN A 161 -10.55 3.18 12.96
C GLN A 161 -11.47 4.22 12.32
N HIS A 162 -11.05 5.48 12.26
CA HIS A 162 -11.92 6.61 11.94
C HIS A 162 -11.45 7.46 10.76
N PHE A 163 -10.19 7.32 10.32
CA PHE A 163 -9.58 8.19 9.32
C PHE A 163 -10.38 8.25 8.01
N VAL A 164 -10.94 7.14 7.57
CA VAL A 164 -11.79 7.10 6.36
C VAL A 164 -12.94 8.11 6.43
N ASN A 165 -13.48 8.35 7.62
CA ASN A 165 -14.62 9.25 7.86
C ASN A 165 -14.22 10.66 8.32
N GLU A 166 -13.03 10.82 8.88
CA GLU A 166 -12.56 12.06 9.50
C GLU A 166 -11.53 12.83 8.65
N ALA A 167 -10.89 12.16 7.68
CA ALA A 167 -9.97 12.83 6.78
C ALA A 167 -10.68 13.96 6.02
N SER A 168 -10.09 15.15 6.01
CA SER A 168 -10.61 16.24 5.17
C SER A 168 -10.39 15.95 3.68
N VAL A 169 -11.17 16.58 2.82
CA VAL A 169 -10.99 16.50 1.36
C VAL A 169 -9.57 16.94 0.99
N GLU A 170 -9.04 17.99 1.62
CA GLU A 170 -7.67 18.46 1.41
C GLU A 170 -6.63 17.37 1.76
N GLN A 171 -6.83 16.63 2.86
CA GLN A 171 -5.95 15.51 3.21
C GLN A 171 -6.02 14.39 2.16
N LEU A 172 -7.20 14.07 1.64
CA LEU A 172 -7.35 13.08 0.57
C LEU A 172 -6.64 13.52 -0.70
N THR A 173 -6.76 14.80 -1.09
CA THR A 173 -6.03 15.38 -2.24
C THR A 173 -4.51 15.27 -2.05
N GLN A 174 -4.00 15.63 -0.87
CA GLN A 174 -2.56 15.51 -0.57
C GLN A 174 -2.06 14.05 -0.64
N ILE A 175 -2.90 13.09 -0.26
CA ILE A 175 -2.58 11.66 -0.37
C ILE A 175 -2.55 11.23 -1.84
N GLU A 176 -3.51 11.65 -2.64
CA GLU A 176 -3.56 11.40 -4.08
C GLU A 176 -2.31 11.95 -4.78
N GLU A 177 -1.94 13.21 -4.50
CA GLU A 177 -0.71 13.83 -5.01
C GLU A 177 0.55 13.05 -4.62
N ALA A 178 0.62 12.56 -3.38
CA ALA A 178 1.73 11.74 -2.93
C ALA A 178 1.82 10.38 -3.66
N ILE A 179 0.67 9.75 -3.91
CA ILE A 179 0.58 8.50 -4.70
C ILE A 179 1.04 8.75 -6.13
N ALA A 180 0.56 9.82 -6.79
CA ALA A 180 0.96 10.20 -8.14
C ALA A 180 2.48 10.49 -8.22
N ALA A 181 3.02 11.24 -7.27
CA ALA A 181 4.45 11.51 -7.18
C ALA A 181 5.29 10.23 -6.99
N SER A 182 4.79 9.26 -6.21
CA SER A 182 5.43 7.97 -6.04
C SER A 182 5.42 7.15 -7.34
N ALA A 183 4.32 7.19 -8.10
CA ALA A 183 4.23 6.55 -9.41
C ALA A 183 5.22 7.15 -10.41
N ALA A 184 5.38 8.47 -10.44
CA ALA A 184 6.39 9.13 -11.27
C ALA A 184 7.83 8.69 -10.91
N ARG A 185 8.14 8.52 -9.61
CA ARG A 185 9.43 7.97 -9.17
C ARG A 185 9.61 6.51 -9.56
N ALA A 186 8.52 5.72 -9.50
CA ALA A 186 8.54 4.33 -9.95
C ALA A 186 8.89 4.24 -11.45
N GLN A 187 8.31 5.08 -12.29
CA GLN A 187 8.65 5.16 -13.71
C GLN A 187 10.13 5.53 -13.90
N GLN A 188 10.66 6.52 -13.17
CA GLN A 188 12.07 6.87 -13.21
C GLN A 188 13.00 5.75 -12.76
N ALA A 189 12.53 4.90 -11.83
CA ALA A 189 13.26 3.72 -11.37
C ALA A 189 13.21 2.54 -12.35
N GLY A 190 12.46 2.62 -13.44
CA GLY A 190 12.31 1.54 -14.41
C GLY A 190 11.37 0.42 -13.94
N ILE A 191 10.47 0.71 -13.04
CA ILE A 191 9.36 -0.19 -12.66
C ILE A 191 8.41 -0.32 -13.85
N ASP A 192 7.77 -1.46 -14.02
CA ASP A 192 6.90 -1.75 -15.17
C ASP A 192 5.42 -1.40 -14.91
N ALA A 193 4.97 -1.42 -13.65
CA ALA A 193 3.57 -1.21 -13.32
C ALA A 193 3.35 -0.64 -11.91
N ILE A 194 2.18 -0.05 -11.71
CA ILE A 194 1.64 0.33 -10.39
C ILE A 194 0.39 -0.49 -10.10
N GLU A 195 0.33 -1.10 -8.93
CA GLU A 195 -0.92 -1.64 -8.36
C GLU A 195 -1.48 -0.63 -7.36
N VAL A 196 -2.72 -0.19 -7.58
CA VAL A 196 -3.47 0.57 -6.58
C VAL A 196 -4.00 -0.41 -5.52
N HIS A 197 -3.60 -0.20 -4.27
CA HIS A 197 -4.04 -1.05 -3.16
C HIS A 197 -5.47 -0.70 -2.73
N GLY A 198 -6.44 -1.38 -3.28
CA GLY A 198 -7.85 -1.17 -2.99
C GLY A 198 -8.34 -1.73 -1.64
N ASP A 199 -7.46 -2.23 -0.76
CA ASP A 199 -7.83 -2.86 0.52
C ASP A 199 -7.40 -2.01 1.75
N ARG A 200 -6.95 -0.78 1.52
CA ARG A 200 -6.62 0.22 2.54
C ARG A 200 -7.47 1.45 2.31
N LEU A 201 -6.98 2.64 2.59
CA LEU A 201 -7.75 3.90 2.51
C LEU A 201 -8.64 3.99 1.26
N VAL A 202 -8.09 3.67 0.08
CA VAL A 202 -8.83 3.72 -1.18
C VAL A 202 -10.03 2.77 -1.15
N GLY A 203 -9.83 1.53 -0.72
CA GLY A 203 -10.92 0.54 -0.61
C GLY A 203 -11.88 0.81 0.55
N SER A 204 -11.40 1.37 1.66
CA SER A 204 -12.26 1.79 2.77
C SER A 204 -13.21 2.91 2.36
N LEU A 205 -12.76 3.83 1.50
CA LEU A 205 -13.63 4.86 0.90
C LEU A 205 -14.68 4.24 -0.05
N CYS A 206 -14.36 3.18 -0.77
CA CYS A 206 -15.33 2.46 -1.61
C CYS A 206 -16.41 1.73 -0.80
N SER A 207 -16.11 1.34 0.44
CA SER A 207 -16.96 0.46 1.25
C SER A 207 -18.22 1.15 1.77
N ALA A 208 -19.39 0.60 1.47
CA ALA A 208 -20.66 1.00 2.10
C ALA A 208 -20.71 0.69 3.61
N ILE A 209 -19.84 -0.23 4.09
CA ILE A 209 -19.79 -0.62 5.50
C ILE A 209 -18.94 0.35 6.31
N LEU A 210 -17.76 0.75 5.79
CA LEU A 210 -16.80 1.60 6.51
C LEU A 210 -17.01 3.09 6.26
N ASN A 211 -17.32 3.47 5.02
CA ASN A 211 -17.49 4.86 4.62
C ASN A 211 -18.86 5.38 5.06
N LYS A 212 -18.85 6.31 6.01
CA LYS A 212 -20.02 7.04 6.53
C LYS A 212 -19.96 8.54 6.22
N ARG A 213 -19.12 8.92 5.26
CA ARG A 213 -18.97 10.32 4.82
C ARG A 213 -20.26 10.83 4.19
N THR A 214 -20.44 12.15 4.28
CA THR A 214 -21.59 12.86 3.70
C THR A 214 -21.19 13.91 2.66
N ASP A 215 -19.90 13.96 2.32
CA ASP A 215 -19.34 14.80 1.25
C ASP A 215 -19.31 14.04 -0.11
N GLU A 216 -18.57 14.59 -1.08
CA GLU A 216 -18.44 14.04 -2.43
C GLU A 216 -17.82 12.64 -2.52
N TYR A 217 -17.23 12.13 -1.43
CA TYR A 217 -16.63 10.79 -1.33
C TYR A 217 -17.50 9.81 -0.53
N GLY A 218 -18.74 10.16 -0.19
CA GLY A 218 -19.62 9.33 0.61
C GLY A 218 -21.05 9.19 0.09
N GLY A 219 -21.82 8.31 0.72
CA GLY A 219 -23.22 8.07 0.37
C GLY A 219 -23.41 7.13 -0.82
N SER A 220 -23.64 7.66 -2.02
CA SER A 220 -23.92 6.84 -3.22
C SER A 220 -22.71 6.01 -3.64
N PHE A 221 -22.96 4.96 -4.43
CA PHE A 221 -21.89 4.12 -4.99
C PHE A 221 -20.89 4.96 -5.80
N GLU A 222 -21.38 5.85 -6.66
CA GLU A 222 -20.57 6.72 -7.52
C GLU A 222 -19.65 7.63 -6.70
N ASN A 223 -20.14 8.16 -5.59
CA ASN A 223 -19.35 8.99 -4.70
C ASN A 223 -18.29 8.16 -3.98
N ARG A 224 -18.63 6.98 -3.48
CA ARG A 224 -17.67 6.13 -2.77
C ARG A 224 -16.53 5.65 -3.66
N VAL A 225 -16.76 5.37 -4.95
CA VAL A 225 -15.71 4.92 -5.87
C VAL A 225 -14.95 6.07 -6.53
N ARG A 226 -15.43 7.30 -6.40
CA ARG A 226 -14.84 8.52 -6.99
C ARG A 226 -13.37 8.66 -6.68
N TYR A 227 -13.00 8.61 -5.41
CA TYR A 227 -11.61 8.79 -4.99
C TYR A 227 -10.66 7.75 -5.62
N ALA A 228 -11.10 6.51 -5.73
CA ALA A 228 -10.32 5.47 -6.38
C ALA A 228 -10.06 5.76 -7.86
N LEU A 229 -11.05 6.29 -8.57
CA LEU A 229 -10.93 6.69 -9.97
C LEU A 229 -10.02 7.92 -10.14
N GLU A 230 -10.09 8.88 -9.22
CA GLU A 230 -9.20 10.06 -9.19
C GLU A 230 -7.74 9.63 -8.97
N VAL A 231 -7.48 8.74 -8.01
CA VAL A 231 -6.14 8.16 -7.79
C VAL A 231 -5.61 7.45 -9.05
N VAL A 232 -6.46 6.66 -9.74
CA VAL A 232 -6.06 6.01 -10.99
C VAL A 232 -5.70 7.04 -12.06
N ALA A 233 -6.53 8.07 -12.23
CA ALA A 233 -6.28 9.14 -13.19
C ALA A 233 -4.97 9.90 -12.89
N ALA A 234 -4.74 10.25 -11.62
CA ALA A 234 -3.52 10.93 -11.17
C ALA A 234 -2.25 10.09 -11.41
N ILE A 235 -2.31 8.76 -11.18
CA ILE A 235 -1.20 7.85 -11.51
C ILE A 235 -0.93 7.84 -13.01
N LYS A 236 -1.95 7.70 -13.84
CA LYS A 236 -1.80 7.65 -15.29
C LYS A 236 -1.27 8.96 -15.89
N GLU A 237 -1.64 10.09 -15.30
CA GLU A 237 -1.11 11.39 -15.69
C GLU A 237 0.38 11.54 -15.29
N ALA A 238 0.73 11.14 -14.06
CA ALA A 238 2.09 11.28 -13.52
C ALA A 238 3.09 10.26 -14.08
N ALA A 239 2.61 9.08 -14.48
CA ALA A 239 3.45 7.96 -14.94
C ALA A 239 2.82 7.25 -16.16
N PRO A 240 2.70 7.93 -17.32
CA PRO A 240 1.94 7.44 -18.48
C PRO A 240 2.53 6.20 -19.15
N GLU A 241 3.78 5.86 -18.87
CA GLU A 241 4.45 4.68 -19.45
C GLU A 241 4.20 3.40 -18.64
N LEU A 242 3.67 3.53 -17.41
CA LEU A 242 3.43 2.37 -16.55
C LEU A 242 2.08 1.72 -16.86
N MET A 243 2.06 0.39 -16.82
CA MET A 243 0.81 -0.36 -16.68
C MET A 243 0.19 -0.01 -15.32
N VAL A 244 -1.14 0.12 -15.27
CA VAL A 244 -1.84 0.36 -14.00
C VAL A 244 -2.79 -0.79 -13.74
N GLU A 245 -2.63 -1.43 -12.58
CA GLU A 245 -3.54 -2.46 -12.09
C GLU A 245 -4.22 -2.02 -10.79
N TYR A 246 -5.34 -2.64 -10.48
CA TYR A 246 -6.11 -2.37 -9.27
C TYR A 246 -6.36 -3.65 -8.49
N LYS A 247 -5.94 -3.69 -7.23
CA LYS A 247 -6.33 -4.76 -6.31
C LYS A 247 -7.75 -4.48 -5.80
N LEU A 248 -8.71 -5.26 -6.30
CA LEU A 248 -10.14 -5.11 -6.03
C LEU A 248 -10.57 -6.05 -4.90
N PRO A 249 -10.75 -5.56 -3.67
CA PRO A 249 -11.26 -6.36 -2.58
C PRO A 249 -12.79 -6.52 -2.71
N VAL A 250 -13.24 -7.76 -2.65
CA VAL A 250 -14.65 -8.12 -2.70
C VAL A 250 -15.09 -8.67 -1.34
N ILE A 251 -16.16 -8.09 -0.79
CA ILE A 251 -16.77 -8.54 0.45
C ILE A 251 -17.53 -9.84 0.16
N MET A 252 -17.08 -10.93 0.78
CA MET A 252 -17.75 -12.22 0.67
C MET A 252 -18.91 -12.32 1.67
N GLU A 253 -19.80 -13.26 1.46
CA GLU A 253 -20.87 -13.58 2.40
C GLU A 253 -20.57 -14.85 3.16
N ASN A 254 -20.93 -14.87 4.43
CA ASN A 254 -21.00 -16.08 5.22
C ASN A 254 -22.24 -16.92 4.80
N PRO A 255 -22.31 -18.21 5.17
CA PRO A 255 -23.48 -19.05 4.85
C PRO A 255 -24.83 -18.52 5.40
N ASP A 256 -24.79 -17.64 6.39
CA ASP A 256 -25.97 -16.98 6.97
C ASP A 256 -26.34 -15.64 6.27
N GLY A 257 -25.63 -15.27 5.20
CA GLY A 257 -25.83 -14.02 4.45
C GLY A 257 -25.19 -12.78 5.08
N THR A 258 -24.45 -12.92 6.18
CA THR A 258 -23.74 -11.77 6.76
C THR A 258 -22.45 -11.47 6.00
N PRO A 259 -22.08 -10.16 5.84
CA PRO A 259 -20.85 -9.80 5.16
C PRO A 259 -19.60 -10.36 5.86
N ARG A 260 -18.68 -10.90 5.07
CA ARG A 260 -17.36 -11.33 5.52
C ARG A 260 -16.31 -10.34 5.02
N GLY A 261 -15.79 -9.55 5.94
CA GLY A 261 -14.94 -8.40 5.64
C GLY A 261 -15.71 -7.09 5.65
N LYS A 262 -15.01 -5.98 5.69
CA LYS A 262 -15.60 -4.63 5.81
C LYS A 262 -15.08 -3.64 4.75
N GLY A 263 -13.83 -3.78 4.34
CA GLY A 263 -13.25 -2.94 3.28
C GLY A 263 -13.64 -3.46 1.89
N GLY A 264 -13.63 -2.58 0.87
CA GLY A 264 -13.99 -2.97 -0.49
C GLY A 264 -15.49 -2.99 -0.75
N LEU A 265 -15.89 -3.72 -1.77
CA LEU A 265 -17.20 -3.68 -2.37
C LEU A 265 -17.95 -5.01 -2.25
N LEU A 266 -19.28 -4.95 -2.20
CA LEU A 266 -20.14 -6.11 -2.40
C LEU A 266 -20.00 -6.62 -3.84
N PRO A 267 -20.30 -7.92 -4.13
CA PRO A 267 -20.06 -8.52 -5.44
C PRO A 267 -20.66 -7.74 -6.62
N ASP A 268 -21.90 -7.30 -6.50
CA ASP A 268 -22.57 -6.54 -7.58
C ASP A 268 -21.92 -5.17 -7.81
N GLU A 269 -21.62 -4.43 -6.73
CA GLU A 269 -20.89 -3.16 -6.81
C GLU A 269 -19.47 -3.36 -7.35
N ALA A 270 -18.80 -4.47 -6.99
CA ALA A 270 -17.48 -4.79 -7.51
C ALA A 270 -17.48 -5.03 -9.02
N CYS A 271 -18.53 -5.69 -9.55
CA CYS A 271 -18.71 -5.86 -10.99
C CYS A 271 -18.93 -4.52 -11.72
N GLU A 272 -19.74 -3.63 -11.16
CA GLU A 272 -19.94 -2.29 -11.74
C GLU A 272 -18.68 -1.44 -11.64
N PHE A 273 -17.96 -1.51 -10.53
CA PHE A 273 -16.71 -0.78 -10.37
C PHE A 273 -15.62 -1.29 -11.32
N ALA A 274 -15.54 -2.59 -11.57
CA ALA A 274 -14.61 -3.15 -12.55
C ALA A 274 -14.80 -2.55 -13.95
N LYS A 275 -16.04 -2.28 -14.37
CA LYS A 275 -16.34 -1.59 -15.65
C LYS A 275 -15.88 -0.14 -15.65
N LEU A 276 -16.04 0.55 -14.50
CA LEU A 276 -15.55 1.93 -14.36
C LEU A 276 -14.03 1.98 -14.39
N LEU A 277 -13.34 1.01 -13.74
CA LEU A 277 -11.89 0.88 -13.77
C LEU A 277 -11.39 0.60 -15.20
N GLU A 278 -12.03 -0.29 -15.95
CA GLU A 278 -11.73 -0.53 -17.36
C GLU A 278 -11.89 0.76 -18.18
N GLY A 279 -12.98 1.50 -17.97
CA GLY A 279 -13.22 2.81 -18.61
C GLY A 279 -12.18 3.88 -18.23
N ALA A 280 -11.60 3.80 -17.02
CA ALA A 280 -10.51 4.65 -16.56
C ALA A 280 -9.14 4.20 -17.10
N GLY A 281 -9.08 3.09 -17.84
CA GLY A 281 -7.87 2.57 -18.48
C GLY A 281 -7.00 1.72 -17.56
N ILE A 282 -7.60 1.01 -16.60
CA ILE A 282 -6.91 -0.05 -15.86
C ILE A 282 -6.66 -1.23 -16.78
N ASP A 283 -5.44 -1.74 -16.78
CA ASP A 283 -5.01 -2.84 -17.65
C ASP A 283 -5.24 -4.22 -17.01
N MET A 284 -5.26 -4.31 -15.69
CA MET A 284 -5.42 -5.55 -14.94
C MET A 284 -6.14 -5.33 -13.61
N ILE A 285 -6.95 -6.30 -13.20
CA ILE A 285 -7.60 -6.33 -11.90
C ILE A 285 -7.16 -7.58 -11.14
N GLN A 286 -6.56 -7.38 -9.97
CA GLN A 286 -6.31 -8.45 -9.00
C GLN A 286 -7.50 -8.54 -8.05
N VAL A 287 -8.32 -9.57 -8.20
CA VAL A 287 -9.44 -9.81 -7.27
C VAL A 287 -8.90 -10.37 -5.96
N ALA A 288 -9.27 -9.75 -4.86
CA ALA A 288 -8.89 -10.17 -3.51
C ALA A 288 -10.12 -10.28 -2.61
N GLN A 289 -10.03 -11.12 -1.57
CA GLN A 289 -11.05 -11.11 -0.52
C GLN A 289 -10.86 -9.86 0.33
N ALA A 290 -11.93 -9.12 0.59
CA ALA A 290 -11.93 -8.00 1.51
C ALA A 290 -11.58 -8.44 2.93
N ASN A 291 -10.64 -7.75 3.58
CA ASN A 291 -10.07 -8.21 4.83
C ASN A 291 -10.11 -7.21 5.97
N HIS A 292 -10.74 -6.15 5.92
CA HIS A 292 -10.67 -5.10 6.95
C HIS A 292 -11.28 -5.51 8.32
N THR A 293 -11.07 -6.74 8.75
CA THR A 293 -11.57 -7.25 10.05
C THR A 293 -10.56 -7.09 11.17
N GLY A 294 -9.30 -6.80 10.87
CA GLY A 294 -8.20 -6.86 11.82
C GLY A 294 -7.87 -8.30 12.27
N ASN A 295 -8.55 -9.28 11.72
CA ASN A 295 -8.37 -10.69 12.04
C ASN A 295 -7.62 -11.40 10.91
N MET A 296 -6.31 -11.54 11.05
CA MET A 296 -5.48 -12.26 10.08
C MET A 296 -5.92 -13.72 9.84
N GLY A 297 -6.68 -14.30 10.77
CA GLY A 297 -7.23 -15.65 10.65
C GLY A 297 -8.26 -15.80 9.52
N ASP A 298 -8.85 -14.70 9.06
CA ASP A 298 -9.86 -14.73 8.00
C ASP A 298 -9.26 -14.70 6.58
N THR A 299 -7.99 -14.33 6.46
CA THR A 299 -7.28 -14.22 5.16
C THR A 299 -6.22 -15.27 4.93
N ILE A 300 -5.71 -15.84 5.99
CA ILE A 300 -4.74 -16.94 5.90
C ILE A 300 -5.57 -18.21 6.08
N PRO A 301 -5.55 -19.15 5.11
CA PRO A 301 -6.13 -20.46 5.34
C PRO A 301 -5.61 -20.98 6.68
N PRO A 302 -6.44 -21.63 7.50
CA PRO A 302 -6.01 -22.10 8.80
C PRO A 302 -4.69 -22.83 8.60
N MET A 303 -3.64 -22.29 9.21
CA MET A 303 -2.34 -22.94 9.20
C MET A 303 -2.60 -24.37 9.68
N LEU A 304 -2.17 -25.32 8.90
CA LEU A 304 -2.22 -26.72 9.33
C LEU A 304 -1.66 -26.78 10.75
N PRO A 305 -2.36 -27.43 11.68
CA PRO A 305 -1.84 -27.59 13.02
C PRO A 305 -0.47 -28.25 12.91
N VAL A 306 0.54 -27.54 13.43
CA VAL A 306 1.91 -28.04 13.55
C VAL A 306 1.93 -29.15 14.59
#